data_5e8553ad886f2af4ee8e8a2d7e8fbc90
#
_entry.id   5e8553ad886f2af4ee8e8a2d7e8fbc90
#
_cell.length_a   1.000
_cell.length_b   1.000
_cell.length_c   1.000
_cell.angle_alpha   90.00
_cell.angle_beta   90.00
_cell.angle_gamma   90.00
#
_symmetry.space_group_name_H-M   'P 1'
#
loop_
_entity.id
_entity.type
_entity.pdbx_description
1 polymer ?
#
loop_
_entity_poly.entity_id
_entity_poly.type
_entity_poly.pdbx_seq_one_letter_code
_entity_poly.pdbx_strand_id
1 'polypeptide(L)' 'MDIDLSILGKSSDVFKEYETGIFQEFSWMPKYQFKVGRKKVLQRFLDRLQIYQTDEFRHRYEEKARINLERAIKDLEK' A
#
# COMPACT_ATOMS: atom_id res chain seq x y z
N MET A 1 -12.39 1.34 -7.59
CA MET A 1 -11.49 0.18 -7.81
C MET A 1 -11.27 -0.51 -6.48
N ASP A 2 -11.57 -1.79 -6.44
CA ASP A 2 -11.42 -2.56 -5.21
C ASP A 2 -9.98 -3.00 -5.05
N ILE A 3 -9.40 -2.72 -3.91
CA ILE A 3 -8.06 -3.17 -3.60
C ILE A 3 -8.14 -4.58 -3.05
N ASP A 4 -7.40 -5.49 -3.66
CA ASP A 4 -7.22 -6.82 -3.09
C ASP A 4 -6.23 -6.70 -1.93
N LEU A 5 -6.76 -6.77 -0.72
CA LEU A 5 -5.96 -6.57 0.48
C LEU A 5 -4.81 -7.57 0.60
N SER A 6 -4.92 -8.74 -0.03
CA SER A 6 -3.84 -9.72 0.04
C SER A 6 -2.56 -9.21 -0.62
N ILE A 7 -2.67 -8.28 -1.58
CA ILE A 7 -1.50 -7.69 -2.22
C ILE A 7 -0.61 -6.95 -1.22
N LEU A 8 -1.22 -6.32 -0.22
CA LEU A 8 -0.47 -5.59 0.78
C LEU A 8 0.51 -6.47 1.53
N GLY A 9 0.17 -7.75 1.70
CA GLY A 9 1.02 -8.71 2.41
C GLY A 9 1.87 -9.59 1.52
N LYS A 10 1.90 -9.34 0.21
CA LYS A 10 2.74 -10.09 -0.71
C LYS A 10 4.20 -9.66 -0.58
N SER A 11 5.09 -10.33 -1.33
CA SER A 11 6.49 -9.95 -1.32
C SER A 11 6.66 -8.49 -1.76
N SER A 12 7.78 -7.89 -1.33
CA SER A 12 8.04 -6.49 -1.67
C SER A 12 8.08 -6.25 -3.17
N ASP A 13 8.54 -7.23 -3.95
CA ASP A 13 8.60 -7.10 -5.41
C ASP A 13 7.21 -7.02 -6.01
N VAL A 14 6.30 -7.88 -5.58
CA VAL A 14 4.92 -7.87 -6.04
C VAL A 14 4.22 -6.57 -5.64
N PHE A 15 4.45 -6.13 -4.42
CA PHE A 15 3.87 -4.89 -3.92
C PHE A 15 4.37 -3.68 -4.72
N LYS A 16 5.67 -3.62 -5.01
CA LYS A 16 6.24 -2.53 -5.83
C LYS A 16 5.67 -2.52 -7.23
N GLU A 17 5.49 -3.69 -7.82
CA GLU A 17 4.92 -3.80 -9.16
C GLU A 17 3.49 -3.26 -9.17
N TYR A 18 2.72 -3.59 -8.16
CA TYR A 18 1.37 -3.08 -8.01
C TYR A 18 1.37 -1.55 -7.87
N GLU A 19 2.24 -1.00 -7.04
CA GLU A 19 2.35 0.45 -6.85
C GLU A 19 2.80 1.16 -8.13
N THR A 20 3.71 0.55 -8.88
CA THR A 20 4.14 1.08 -10.17
C THR A 20 2.97 1.15 -11.16
N GLY A 21 2.14 0.11 -11.19
CA GLY A 21 0.96 0.10 -12.03
C GLY A 21 -0.01 1.21 -11.69
N ILE A 22 -0.23 1.45 -10.40
CA ILE A 22 -1.09 2.54 -9.95
C ILE A 22 -0.51 3.90 -10.36
N PHE A 23 0.79 4.07 -10.19
CA PHE A 23 1.45 5.31 -10.60
C PHE A 23 1.25 5.57 -12.09
N GLN A 24 1.36 4.53 -12.91
CA GLN A 24 1.17 4.66 -14.35
C GLN A 24 -0.27 5.02 -14.71
N GLU A 25 -1.25 4.46 -14.00
CA GLU A 25 -2.66 4.80 -14.23
C GLU A 25 -2.94 6.28 -13.96
N PHE A 26 -2.22 6.88 -13.04
CA PHE A 26 -2.41 8.28 -12.67
C PHE A 26 -1.28 9.16 -13.19
N SER A 27 -0.61 8.75 -14.27
CA SER A 27 0.49 9.51 -14.84
C SER A 27 0.06 10.88 -15.35
N TRP A 28 -1.24 11.08 -15.64
CA TRP A 28 -1.80 12.37 -16.05
C TRP A 28 -1.84 13.39 -14.91
N MET A 29 -1.72 12.92 -13.66
CA MET A 29 -1.79 13.78 -12.48
C MET A 29 -0.38 14.28 -12.13
N PRO A 30 -0.23 15.55 -11.69
CA PRO A 30 1.06 16.02 -11.19
C PRO A 30 1.61 15.09 -10.10
N LYS A 31 2.91 14.82 -10.17
CA LYS A 31 3.54 13.89 -9.24
C LYS A 31 3.30 14.25 -7.77
N TYR A 32 3.36 15.54 -7.47
CA TYR A 32 3.16 16.00 -6.10
C TYR A 32 1.77 15.62 -5.58
N GLN A 33 0.74 15.89 -6.39
CA GLN A 33 -0.63 15.56 -5.99
C GLN A 33 -0.82 14.05 -5.83
N PHE A 34 -0.24 13.28 -6.74
CA PHE A 34 -0.32 11.83 -6.64
C PHE A 34 0.31 11.33 -5.35
N LYS A 35 1.51 11.82 -5.04
CA LYS A 35 2.22 11.38 -3.84
C LYS A 35 1.45 11.69 -2.56
N VAL A 36 0.90 12.89 -2.46
CA VAL A 36 0.12 13.29 -1.29
C VAL A 36 -1.11 12.42 -1.13
N GLY A 37 -1.86 12.21 -2.20
CA GLY A 37 -3.07 11.40 -2.15
C GLY A 37 -2.78 9.94 -1.85
N ARG A 38 -1.76 9.38 -2.49
CA ARG A 38 -1.40 7.98 -2.28
C ARG A 38 -0.90 7.75 -0.86
N LYS A 39 -0.10 8.67 -0.34
CA LYS A 39 0.39 8.59 1.02
C LYS A 39 -0.76 8.52 2.02
N LYS A 40 -1.80 9.34 1.81
CA LYS A 40 -2.97 9.32 2.68
C LYS A 40 -3.69 7.97 2.65
N VAL A 41 -3.83 7.39 1.47
CA VAL A 41 -4.47 6.08 1.33
C VAL A 41 -3.69 5.02 2.08
N LEU A 42 -2.37 4.99 1.90
CA LEU A 42 -1.53 3.99 2.56
C LEU A 42 -1.53 4.20 4.07
N GLN A 43 -1.51 5.45 4.52
CA GLN A 43 -1.53 5.76 5.95
C GLN A 43 -2.82 5.30 6.61
N ARG A 44 -3.95 5.38 5.90
CA ARG A 44 -5.22 4.89 6.43
C ARG A 44 -5.18 3.40 6.76
N PHE A 45 -4.52 2.62 5.90
CA PHE A 45 -4.37 1.20 6.19
C PHE A 45 -3.51 0.96 7.43
N LEU A 46 -2.42 1.73 7.57
CA LEU A 46 -1.54 1.60 8.74
C LEU A 46 -2.22 2.03 10.03
N ASP A 47 -3.13 3.00 9.96
CA ASP A 47 -3.81 3.52 11.14
C ASP A 47 -4.85 2.55 11.68
N ARG A 48 -5.24 1.54 10.91
CA ARG A 48 -6.15 0.52 11.39
C ARG A 48 -5.47 -0.34 12.44
N LEU A 49 -6.20 -0.71 13.49
CA LEU A 49 -5.70 -1.66 14.46
C LEU A 49 -5.41 -3.00 13.81
N GLN A 50 -6.24 -3.38 12.85
CA GLN A 50 -6.10 -4.63 12.10
C GLN A 50 -6.41 -4.36 10.63
N ILE A 51 -5.44 -4.61 9.76
CA ILE A 51 -5.65 -4.46 8.32
C ILE A 51 -6.58 -5.56 7.81
N TYR A 52 -6.40 -6.78 8.31
CA TYR A 52 -7.20 -7.93 7.92
C TYR A 52 -8.16 -8.31 9.02
N GLN A 53 -9.38 -8.70 8.64
CA GLN A 53 -10.42 -9.02 9.61
C GLN A 53 -10.39 -10.45 10.08
N THR A 54 -9.86 -11.38 9.29
CA THR A 54 -9.78 -12.78 9.67
C THR A 54 -8.46 -13.07 10.37
N ASP A 55 -8.51 -13.97 11.36
CA ASP A 55 -7.29 -14.36 12.08
C ASP A 55 -6.25 -14.97 11.16
N GLU A 56 -6.71 -15.79 10.21
CA GLU A 56 -5.81 -16.45 9.27
C GLU A 56 -5.04 -15.44 8.42
N PHE A 57 -5.73 -14.44 7.86
CA PHE A 57 -5.09 -13.42 7.05
C PHE A 57 -4.19 -12.52 7.88
N ARG A 58 -4.60 -12.18 9.10
CA ARG A 58 -3.74 -11.39 9.98
C ARG A 58 -2.45 -12.14 10.28
N HIS A 59 -2.57 -13.40 10.61
CA HIS A 59 -1.39 -14.21 10.93
C HIS A 59 -0.41 -14.28 9.75
N ARG A 60 -0.95 -14.40 8.54
CA ARG A 60 -0.12 -14.56 7.34
C ARG A 60 0.44 -13.25 6.82
N TYR A 61 -0.35 -12.18 6.82
CA TYR A 61 -0.05 -11.01 6.01
C TYR A 61 0.09 -9.72 6.79
N GLU A 62 -0.40 -9.64 8.02
CA GLU A 62 -0.49 -8.38 8.74
C GLU A 62 0.86 -7.69 8.91
N GLU A 63 1.84 -8.42 9.40
CA GLU A 63 3.17 -7.86 9.65
C GLU A 63 3.82 -7.40 8.36
N LYS A 64 3.78 -8.25 7.34
CA LYS A 64 4.39 -7.93 6.06
C LYS A 64 3.68 -6.77 5.38
N ALA A 65 2.35 -6.72 5.49
CA ALA A 65 1.59 -5.60 4.94
C ALA A 65 2.01 -4.29 5.58
N ARG A 66 2.21 -4.27 6.90
CA ARG A 66 2.65 -3.07 7.58
C ARG A 66 4.04 -2.63 7.13
N ILE A 67 4.95 -3.57 6.96
CA ILE A 67 6.29 -3.27 6.47
C ILE A 67 6.23 -2.70 5.06
N ASN A 68 5.45 -3.31 4.19
CA ASN A 68 5.31 -2.83 2.81
C ASN A 68 4.71 -1.43 2.76
N LEU A 69 3.67 -1.18 3.57
CA LEU A 69 3.03 0.13 3.61
C LEU A 69 3.98 1.21 4.12
N GLU A 70 4.73 0.92 5.17
CA GLU A 70 5.69 1.89 5.71
C GLU A 70 6.78 2.20 4.69
N ARG A 71 7.28 1.19 3.99
CA ARG A 71 8.30 1.39 2.96
C ARG A 71 7.76 2.23 1.81
N ALA A 72 6.54 1.95 1.37
CA ALA A 72 5.93 2.69 0.27
C ALA A 72 5.74 4.16 0.66
N ILE A 73 5.31 4.42 1.89
CA ILE A 73 5.15 5.80 2.36
C ILE A 73 6.48 6.54 2.36
N LYS A 74 7.54 5.89 2.84
CA LYS A 74 8.87 6.49 2.82
C LYS A 74 9.32 6.81 1.40
N ASP A 75 9.06 5.91 0.47
CA ASP A 75 9.42 6.13 -0.93
C ASP A 75 8.67 7.32 -1.51
N LEU A 76 7.42 7.53 -1.10
CA LEU A 76 6.63 8.67 -1.55
C LEU A 76 7.10 9.99 -0.95
N GLU A 77 7.80 9.95 0.17
CA GLU A 77 8.32 11.15 0.82
C GLU A 77 9.64 11.64 0.22
N LYS A 78 10.28 10.85 -0.62
CA LYS A 78 11.55 11.24 -1.26
C LYS A 78 11.37 12.26 -2.36
#